data_cce8bfc8a784eabf97416803451c6b05
#
_entry.id   cce8bfc8a784eabf97416803451c6b05
#
_cell.length_a   1.000
_cell.length_b   1.000
_cell.length_c   1.000
_cell.angle_alpha   90.00
_cell.angle_beta   90.00
_cell.angle_gamma   90.00
#
_symmetry.space_group_name_H-M   'P 1'
#
loop_
_entity.id
_entity.type
_entity.pdbx_description
1 polymer ?
#
loop_
_entity_poly.entity_id
_entity_poly.type
_entity_poly.pdbx_seq_one_letter_code
_entity_poly.pdbx_strand_id
1 'polypeptide(L)' 'MKFRVLIEQDEDGMFIAQVPSLPGCISQGKTRDEAIRNIQEAVIGYIESLKEHGDPIPPSIDEEILDVSV' A
#
# COMPACT_ATOMS: atom_id res chain seq x y z
N MET A 1 11.75 -6.13 0.21
CA MET A 1 10.39 -6.63 0.50
C MET A 1 9.44 -6.19 -0.59
N LYS A 2 8.49 -7.03 -0.92
CA LYS A 2 7.47 -6.70 -1.92
C LYS A 2 6.13 -6.50 -1.24
N PHE A 3 5.43 -5.44 -1.62
CA PHE A 3 4.10 -5.15 -1.10
C PHE A 3 3.13 -4.97 -2.26
N ARG A 4 1.92 -5.46 -2.08
CA ARG A 4 0.85 -5.20 -3.03
C ARG A 4 0.33 -3.79 -2.79
N VAL A 5 0.17 -3.03 -3.87
CA VAL A 5 -0.41 -1.69 -3.82
C VAL A 5 -1.69 -1.71 -4.66
N LEU A 6 -2.77 -1.27 -4.05
CA LEU A 6 -4.03 -1.06 -4.77
C LEU A 6 -4.11 0.40 -5.17
N ILE A 7 -4.47 0.64 -6.42
CA ILE A 7 -4.54 1.98 -6.97
C ILE A 7 -5.93 2.18 -7.56
N GLU A 8 -6.59 3.27 -7.17
CA GLU A 8 -7.87 3.63 -7.74
C GLU A 8 -7.91 5.14 -7.97
N GLN A 9 -8.79 5.59 -8.83
CA GLN A 9 -8.98 6.99 -9.13
C GLN A 9 -10.30 7.44 -8.53
N ASP A 10 -10.28 8.56 -7.81
CA ASP A 10 -11.49 9.09 -7.20
C ASP A 10 -12.30 9.95 -8.18
N GLU A 11 -13.41 10.51 -7.71
CA GLU A 11 -14.30 11.31 -8.54
C GLU A 11 -13.64 12.58 -9.08
N ASP A 12 -12.65 13.10 -8.36
CA ASP A 12 -11.94 14.32 -8.76
C ASP A 12 -10.74 14.04 -9.66
N GLY A 13 -10.51 12.78 -9.99
CA GLY A 13 -9.39 12.39 -10.83
C GLY A 13 -8.09 12.14 -10.07
N MET A 14 -8.10 12.23 -8.75
CA MET A 14 -6.92 11.93 -7.93
C MET A 14 -6.71 10.43 -7.88
N PHE A 15 -5.45 10.02 -7.93
CA PHE A 15 -5.08 8.61 -7.76
C PHE A 15 -4.80 8.33 -6.30
N ILE A 16 -5.44 7.30 -5.76
CA ILE A 16 -5.30 6.87 -4.38
C ILE A 16 -4.57 5.55 -4.38
N ALA A 17 -3.51 5.43 -3.60
CA ALA A 17 -2.74 4.21 -3.45
C ALA A 17 -2.79 3.76 -2.00
N GLN A 18 -2.95 2.45 -1.80
CA GLN A 18 -2.94 1.89 -0.46
C GLN A 18 -2.25 0.53 -0.44
N VAL A 19 -1.68 0.19 0.69
CA VAL A 19 -1.04 -1.10 0.91
C VAL A 19 -1.88 -1.89 1.91
N PRO A 20 -2.67 -2.89 1.44
CA PRO A 20 -3.59 -3.62 2.33
C PRO A 20 -2.92 -4.32 3.50
N SER A 21 -1.68 -4.80 3.33
CA SER A 21 -0.95 -5.48 4.40
C SER A 21 -0.40 -4.54 5.48
N LEU A 22 -0.45 -3.23 5.24
CA LEU A 22 -0.02 -2.21 6.19
C LEU A 22 -1.21 -1.31 6.51
N PRO A 23 -1.99 -1.62 7.55
CA PRO A 23 -3.21 -0.85 7.87
C PRO A 23 -2.93 0.65 8.01
N GLY A 24 -3.73 1.46 7.33
CA GLY A 24 -3.58 2.91 7.35
C GLY A 24 -2.50 3.46 6.43
N CYS A 25 -1.77 2.62 5.70
CA CYS A 25 -0.75 3.08 4.75
C CYS A 25 -1.42 3.46 3.43
N ILE A 26 -1.77 4.73 3.30
CA ILE A 26 -2.49 5.29 2.16
C ILE A 26 -1.79 6.56 1.72
N SER A 27 -1.74 6.78 0.41
CA SER A 27 -1.22 8.02 -0.16
C SER A 27 -2.01 8.38 -1.42
N GLN A 28 -1.72 9.52 -1.99
CA GLN A 28 -2.42 10.00 -3.18
C GLN A 28 -1.50 10.82 -4.07
N GLY A 29 -1.93 11.04 -5.30
CA GLY A 29 -1.23 11.88 -6.24
C GLY A 29 -2.14 12.31 -7.39
N LYS A 30 -1.74 13.35 -8.11
CA LYS A 30 -2.49 13.84 -9.27
C LYS A 30 -2.36 12.91 -10.45
N THR A 31 -1.29 12.13 -10.50
CA THR A 31 -1.07 11.12 -11.51
C THR A 31 -0.81 9.78 -10.84
N ARG A 32 -0.95 8.69 -11.61
CA ARG A 32 -0.67 7.35 -11.11
C ARG A 32 0.79 7.25 -10.63
N ASP A 33 1.73 7.79 -11.39
CA ASP A 33 3.14 7.74 -11.02
C ASP A 33 3.43 8.52 -9.75
N GLU A 34 2.79 9.66 -9.56
CA GLU A 34 2.94 10.45 -8.35
C GLU A 34 2.40 9.68 -7.14
N ALA A 35 1.23 9.04 -7.27
CA ALA A 35 0.66 8.23 -6.19
C ALA A 35 1.59 7.06 -5.85
N ILE A 36 2.19 6.42 -6.84
CA ILE A 36 3.15 5.32 -6.64
C ILE A 36 4.38 5.80 -5.86
N ARG A 37 4.95 6.93 -6.26
CA ARG A 37 6.11 7.49 -5.55
C ARG A 37 5.77 7.84 -4.12
N ASN A 38 4.60 8.44 -3.91
CA ASN A 38 4.16 8.85 -2.58
C ASN A 38 3.88 7.64 -1.68
N ILE A 39 3.30 6.57 -2.21
CA ILE A 39 3.06 5.38 -1.40
C ILE A 39 4.37 4.66 -1.06
N GLN A 40 5.36 4.69 -1.93
CA GLN A 40 6.68 4.13 -1.63
C GLN A 40 7.31 4.81 -0.41
N GLU A 41 7.25 6.14 -0.37
CA GLU A 41 7.74 6.89 0.79
C GLU A 41 6.94 6.57 2.06
N ALA A 42 5.63 6.44 1.92
CA ALA A 42 4.76 6.09 3.03
C ALA A 42 5.08 4.70 3.58
N VAL A 43 5.36 3.73 2.72
CA VAL A 43 5.75 2.38 3.13
C VAL A 43 7.06 2.41 3.90
N ILE A 44 8.05 3.14 3.41
CA ILE A 44 9.35 3.26 4.07
C ILE A 44 9.20 3.84 5.48
N GLY A 45 8.45 4.94 5.61
CA GLY A 45 8.19 5.55 6.92
C GLY A 45 7.42 4.63 7.85
N TYR A 46 6.45 3.89 7.31
CA TYR A 46 5.65 2.94 8.08
C TYR A 46 6.54 1.83 8.67
N ILE A 47 7.40 1.24 7.83
CA ILE A 47 8.30 0.16 8.26
C ILE A 47 9.32 0.68 9.28
N GLU A 48 9.87 1.87 9.06
CA GLU A 48 10.80 2.49 10.02
C GLU A 48 10.14 2.71 11.37
N SER A 49 8.89 3.16 11.37
CA SER A 49 8.12 3.36 12.60
C SER A 49 7.90 2.04 13.35
N LEU A 50 7.57 0.96 12.62
CA LEU A 50 7.42 -0.36 13.25
C LEU A 50 8.72 -0.82 13.90
N LYS A 51 9.84 -0.62 13.22
CA LYS A 51 11.16 -0.99 13.75
C LYS A 51 11.51 -0.20 15.01
N GLU A 52 11.24 1.10 15.01
CA GLU A 52 11.51 1.96 16.18
C GLU A 52 10.71 1.54 17.40
N HIS A 53 9.47 1.08 17.21
CA HIS A 53 8.60 0.66 18.31
C HIS A 53 8.75 -0.83 18.64
N GLY A 54 9.62 -1.55 17.93
CA GLY A 54 9.80 -2.97 18.13
C GLY A 54 8.60 -3.82 17.70
N ASP A 55 7.73 -3.27 16.87
CA ASP A 55 6.58 -3.99 16.37
C ASP A 55 6.95 -4.94 15.24
N PRO A 56 6.25 -6.08 15.09
CA PRO A 56 6.55 -7.00 14.00
C PRO A 56 6.19 -6.38 12.66
N ILE A 57 7.04 -6.62 11.66
CA ILE A 57 6.77 -6.20 10.28
C ILE A 57 5.87 -7.25 9.64
N PRO A 58 4.70 -6.87 9.10
CA PRO A 58 3.81 -7.81 8.42
C PRO A 58 4.50 -8.47 7.22
N PRO A 59 4.11 -9.70 6.85
CA PRO A 59 4.64 -10.33 5.65
C PRO A 59 4.39 -9.46 4.43
N SER A 60 5.35 -9.44 3.50
CA SER A 60 5.31 -8.55 2.35
C SER A 60 4.12 -8.84 1.42
N ILE A 61 3.82 -10.11 1.21
CA ILE A 61 2.67 -10.54 0.42
C ILE A 61 2.12 -11.81 1.05
N ASP A 62 0.83 -11.80 1.35
CA ASP A 62 0.08 -12.96 1.80
C ASP A 62 -1.23 -12.96 1.03
N GLU A 63 -1.30 -13.79 0.00
CA GLU A 63 -2.50 -13.86 -0.82
C GLU A 63 -2.76 -15.28 -1.30
N GLU A 64 -4.03 -15.60 -1.44
CA GLU A 64 -4.48 -16.85 -2.02
C GLU A 64 -5.28 -16.55 -3.27
N ILE A 65 -5.15 -17.41 -4.26
CA ILE A 65 -5.97 -17.37 -5.46
C ILE A 65 -7.09 -18.37 -5.27
N LEU A 66 -8.33 -17.87 -5.25
CA LEU A 66 -9.51 -18.72 -5.13
C LEU A 66 -10.10 -18.97 -6.52
N ASP A 67 -10.29 -20.23 -6.83
CA ASP A 67 -10.97 -20.63 -8.05
C ASP A 67 -12.44 -20.92 -7.71
N VAL A 68 -13.30 -19.97 -8.05
CA VAL A 68 -14.72 -20.03 -7.68
C VAL A 68 -15.57 -20.34 -8.92
N SER A 69 -16.33 -21.38 -8.84
CA SER A 69 -17.26 -21.77 -9.89
C SER A 69 -18.59 -21.04 -9.70
N VAL A 70 -18.95 -20.17 -10.62
CA VAL A 70 -20.20 -19.39 -10.58
C VAL A 70 -21.06 -19.62 -11.81
#